data_218eef7917494c9e29fa67cb104e77d8
#
_entry.id   218eef7917494c9e29fa67cb104e77d8
#
_cell.length_a   1.000
_cell.length_b   1.000
_cell.length_c   1.000
_cell.angle_alpha   90.00
_cell.angle_beta   90.00
_cell.angle_gamma   90.00
#
_symmetry.space_group_name_H-M   'P 1'
#
loop_
_entity.id
_entity.type
_entity.pdbx_description
1 polymer ?
#
loop_
_entity_poly.entity_id
_entity_poly.type
_entity_poly.pdbx_seq_one_letter_code
_entity_poly.pdbx_strand_id
1 'polypeptide(L)'
;MEKDSNPVFFLKSQEGSLMGNTISCQFVFEPGEYDDEFHRLDSQIDQFASDLSGFISIHRWVSPDGRFKNSIYFFEDMESVKALAKFPQHLIAKQEVKRWYKSYQILITEVTAS
;
A
#
# COMPACT_ATOMS: atom_id res chain seq x y z
N MET A 1 7.31 -16.01 13.25
CA MET A 1 7.12 -15.50 12.74
C MET A 1 6.95 -15.08 12.91
N GLU A 2 6.93 -14.89 12.85
CA GLU A 2 6.69 -14.39 12.47
C GLU A 2 6.60 -14.00 12.12
N LYS A 3 6.87 -14.15 12.20
CA LYS A 3 6.66 -13.57 11.63
C LYS A 3 5.99 -13.57 10.94
N ASP A 4 5.77 -14.00 10.85
CA ASP A 4 5.13 -13.79 9.91
C ASP A 4 4.92 -12.70 9.56
N SER A 5 5.32 -12.49 9.55
CA SER A 5 4.93 -11.34 9.31
C SER A 5 5.34 -10.76 8.17
N ASN A 6 4.75 -9.77 7.83
CA ASN A 6 4.97 -9.16 6.61
C ASN A 6 6.08 -8.23 6.69
N PRO A 7 7.08 -8.45 5.91
CA PRO A 7 8.14 -7.47 5.91
C PRO A 7 7.61 -6.16 5.36
N VAL A 8 7.93 -5.10 6.04
CA VAL A 8 7.72 -3.76 5.56
C VAL A 8 9.08 -3.17 5.32
N PHE A 9 9.36 -2.82 4.08
CA PHE A 9 10.64 -2.26 3.70
C PHE A 9 10.48 -0.79 3.39
N PHE A 10 11.30 0.04 3.99
CA PHE A 10 11.36 1.45 3.65
C PHE A 10 12.68 1.71 2.95
N LEU A 11 12.60 2.04 1.67
CA LEU A 11 13.78 2.30 0.86
C LEU A 11 13.85 3.80 0.59
N LYS A 12 14.89 4.42 1.09
CA LYS A 12 15.05 5.85 0.96
C LYS A 12 15.94 6.15 -0.22
N SER A 13 15.56 7.13 -1.01
CA SER A 13 16.39 7.59 -2.10
C SER A 13 17.71 8.09 -1.56
N GLN A 14 18.80 7.78 -2.26
CA GLN A 14 20.10 8.24 -1.86
C GLN A 14 20.27 9.73 -2.04
N GLU A 15 19.60 10.26 -3.03
CA GLU A 15 19.70 11.68 -3.27
C GLU A 15 18.52 12.34 -2.60
N GLY A 16 18.75 12.95 -1.49
CA GLY A 16 17.70 13.70 -0.86
C GLY A 16 17.20 14.74 -1.83
N SER A 17 15.90 14.85 -1.96
CA SER A 17 15.34 15.85 -2.85
C SER A 17 15.15 17.15 -2.11
N LEU A 18 15.59 18.23 -2.71
CA LEU A 18 15.36 19.56 -2.15
C LEU A 18 13.93 19.99 -2.34
N MET A 19 13.22 19.35 -3.26
CA MET A 19 11.85 19.70 -3.60
C MET A 19 10.84 18.80 -2.91
N GLY A 20 11.31 17.96 -1.99
CA GLY A 20 10.46 16.97 -1.39
C GLY A 20 10.37 15.75 -2.29
N ASN A 21 10.16 14.61 -1.70
CA ASN A 21 10.09 13.36 -2.43
C ASN A 21 8.69 12.83 -2.44
N THR A 22 8.34 12.24 -3.57
CA THR A 22 7.13 11.44 -3.66
C THR A 22 7.38 10.15 -2.89
N ILE A 23 6.36 9.70 -2.16
CA ILE A 23 6.43 8.44 -1.44
C ILE A 23 5.56 7.43 -2.18
N SER A 24 6.11 6.26 -2.47
CA SER A 24 5.31 5.18 -3.03
C SER A 24 5.06 4.13 -1.95
N CYS A 25 3.82 3.69 -1.85
CA CYS A 25 3.42 2.59 -0.97
C CYS A 25 2.94 1.47 -1.87
N GLN A 26 3.66 0.37 -1.89
CA GLN A 26 3.33 -0.74 -2.77
C GLN A 26 2.88 -1.93 -1.96
N PHE A 27 1.78 -2.53 -2.39
CA PHE A 27 1.27 -3.75 -1.82
C PHE A 27 1.29 -4.80 -2.91
N VAL A 28 2.25 -5.72 -2.81
CA VAL A 28 2.41 -6.82 -3.76
C VAL A 28 1.80 -8.05 -3.13
N PHE A 29 0.87 -8.68 -3.81
CA PHE A 29 0.13 -9.76 -3.16
C PHE A 29 -0.31 -10.83 -4.15
N GLU A 30 -0.52 -12.02 -3.60
CA GLU A 30 -1.14 -13.12 -4.33
C GLU A 30 -2.56 -13.25 -3.79
N PRO A 31 -3.59 -13.01 -4.62
CA PRO A 31 -4.98 -13.02 -4.15
C PRO A 31 -5.39 -14.38 -3.64
N GLY A 32 -6.12 -14.39 -2.54
CA GLY A 32 -6.84 -15.55 -2.05
C GLY A 32 -8.31 -15.41 -2.44
N GLU A 33 -9.18 -15.71 -1.50
CA GLU A 33 -10.61 -15.61 -1.73
C GLU A 33 -11.15 -14.37 -1.04
N TYR A 34 -11.82 -13.55 -1.82
CA TYR A 34 -12.39 -12.30 -1.32
C TYR A 34 -13.87 -12.50 -0.99
N ASP A 35 -14.36 -11.71 -0.05
CA ASP A 35 -15.76 -11.72 0.35
C ASP A 35 -16.28 -10.29 0.36
N ASP A 36 -17.54 -10.13 0.75
CA ASP A 36 -18.17 -8.81 0.76
C ASP A 36 -17.47 -7.85 1.71
N GLU A 37 -17.00 -8.37 2.84
CA GLU A 37 -16.28 -7.54 3.80
C GLU A 37 -15.00 -7.00 3.20
N PHE A 38 -14.28 -7.83 2.45
CA PHE A 38 -13.07 -7.40 1.76
C PHE A 38 -13.38 -6.22 0.84
N HIS A 39 -14.41 -6.38 0.00
CA HIS A 39 -14.72 -5.36 -0.99
C HIS A 39 -15.16 -4.05 -0.33
N ARG A 40 -15.89 -4.14 0.77
CA ARG A 40 -16.32 -2.97 1.50
C ARG A 40 -15.13 -2.21 2.08
N LEU A 41 -14.23 -2.94 2.75
CA LEU A 41 -13.05 -2.33 3.36
C LEU A 41 -12.11 -1.78 2.30
N ASP A 42 -11.91 -2.52 1.23
CA ASP A 42 -11.04 -2.10 0.14
C ASP A 42 -11.51 -0.77 -0.46
N SER A 43 -12.81 -0.66 -0.71
CA SER A 43 -13.38 0.58 -1.24
C SER A 43 -13.21 1.74 -0.27
N GLN A 44 -13.42 1.50 1.02
CA GLN A 44 -13.28 2.55 2.03
C GLN A 44 -11.82 3.01 2.15
N ILE A 45 -10.88 2.08 2.05
CA ILE A 45 -9.46 2.40 2.13
C ILE A 45 -9.05 3.23 0.91
N ASP A 46 -9.48 2.83 -0.28
CA ASP A 46 -9.19 3.58 -1.50
C ASP A 46 -9.76 4.99 -1.42
N GLN A 47 -10.98 5.13 -0.94
CA GLN A 47 -11.61 6.43 -0.84
C GLN A 47 -10.87 7.32 0.16
N PHE A 48 -10.52 6.77 1.32
CA PHE A 48 -9.77 7.51 2.33
C PHE A 48 -8.44 8.00 1.76
N ALA A 49 -7.70 7.11 1.10
CA ALA A 49 -6.41 7.46 0.52
C ALA A 49 -6.56 8.57 -0.51
N SER A 50 -7.56 8.45 -1.38
CA SER A 50 -7.78 9.43 -2.44
C SER A 50 -8.16 10.80 -1.90
N ASP A 51 -8.75 10.85 -0.72
CA ASP A 51 -9.19 12.11 -0.11
C ASP A 51 -8.10 12.81 0.67
N LEU A 52 -6.96 12.15 0.90
CA LEU A 52 -5.85 12.79 1.61
C LEU A 52 -5.24 13.88 0.77
N SER A 53 -4.88 15.00 1.41
CA SER A 53 -4.33 16.14 0.69
C SER A 53 -3.04 15.83 -0.03
N GLY A 54 -2.28 14.85 0.45
CA GLY A 54 -1.02 14.47 -0.19
C GLY A 54 -1.17 13.37 -1.22
N PHE A 55 -2.37 12.94 -1.51
CA PHE A 55 -2.59 11.87 -2.49
C PHE A 55 -2.23 12.33 -3.91
N ILE A 56 -1.50 11.49 -4.64
CA ILE A 56 -1.15 11.76 -6.03
C ILE A 56 -1.91 10.82 -6.96
N SER A 57 -1.73 9.51 -6.80
CA SER A 57 -2.33 8.56 -7.73
C SER A 57 -2.30 7.14 -7.17
N ILE A 58 -3.10 6.28 -7.80
CA ILE A 58 -3.10 4.84 -7.54
C ILE A 58 -2.86 4.14 -8.86
N HIS A 59 -1.98 3.15 -8.85
CA HIS A 59 -1.70 2.33 -10.03
C HIS A 59 -1.80 0.88 -9.63
N ARG A 60 -2.36 0.05 -10.51
CA ARG A 60 -2.52 -1.37 -10.26
C ARG A 60 -1.95 -2.18 -11.42
N TRP A 61 -1.16 -3.17 -11.07
CA TRP A 61 -0.48 -4.01 -12.03
C TRP A 61 -0.73 -5.48 -11.73
N VAL A 62 -0.68 -6.29 -12.76
CA VAL A 62 -0.84 -7.75 -12.63
C VAL A 62 0.37 -8.38 -13.29
N SER A 63 0.93 -9.42 -12.67
CA SER A 63 2.06 -10.12 -13.25
C SER A 63 1.63 -10.81 -14.55
N PRO A 64 2.60 -11.12 -15.45
CA PRO A 64 2.25 -11.73 -16.73
C PRO A 64 1.48 -13.03 -16.60
N ASP A 65 1.73 -13.82 -15.57
CA ASP A 65 1.02 -15.07 -15.35
C ASP A 65 -0.29 -14.89 -14.57
N GLY A 66 -0.60 -13.65 -14.19
CA GLY A 66 -1.83 -13.34 -13.46
C GLY A 66 -1.82 -13.70 -12.00
N ARG A 67 -0.71 -14.26 -11.51
CA ARG A 67 -0.65 -14.78 -10.15
C ARG A 67 -0.53 -13.68 -9.10
N PHE A 68 0.24 -12.64 -9.39
CA PHE A 68 0.51 -11.57 -8.44
C PHE A 68 -0.08 -10.27 -8.90
N LYS A 69 -0.50 -9.45 -7.95
CA LYS A 69 -0.99 -8.10 -8.20
C LYS A 69 -0.19 -7.12 -7.37
N ASN A 70 -0.13 -5.89 -7.85
CA ASN A 70 0.57 -4.82 -7.14
C ASN A 70 -0.31 -3.58 -7.16
N SER A 71 -0.63 -3.07 -5.98
CA SER A 71 -1.33 -1.79 -5.84
C SER A 71 -0.32 -0.79 -5.33
N ILE A 72 -0.14 0.30 -6.07
CA ILE A 72 0.83 1.32 -5.74
C ILE A 72 0.11 2.64 -5.51
N TYR A 73 0.29 3.20 -4.31
CA TYR A 73 -0.26 4.49 -3.95
C TYR A 73 0.90 5.48 -3.90
N PHE A 74 0.75 6.59 -4.58
CA PHE A 74 1.76 7.65 -4.54
C PHE A 74 1.24 8.82 -3.73
N PHE A 75 2.06 9.30 -2.80
CA PHE A 75 1.75 10.43 -1.94
C PHE A 75 2.87 11.46 -1.98
N GLU A 76 2.52 12.72 -1.71
CA GLU A 76 3.50 13.79 -1.67
C GLU A 76 4.36 13.76 -0.41
N ASP A 77 3.88 13.12 0.66
CA ASP A 77 4.55 13.20 1.95
C ASP A 77 4.27 11.97 2.80
N MET A 78 5.10 11.81 3.84
CA MET A 78 4.95 10.69 4.78
C MET A 78 3.76 10.86 5.71
N GLU A 79 3.29 12.09 5.91
CA GLU A 79 2.14 12.31 6.77
C GLU A 79 0.90 11.62 6.20
N SER A 80 0.74 11.66 4.89
CA SER A 80 -0.35 10.96 4.23
C SER A 80 -0.24 9.45 4.41
N VAL A 81 0.98 8.92 4.28
CA VAL A 81 1.22 7.49 4.49
C VAL A 81 0.85 7.10 5.91
N LYS A 82 1.26 7.90 6.88
CA LYS A 82 0.96 7.63 8.29
C LYS A 82 -0.54 7.70 8.57
N ALA A 83 -1.23 8.66 7.94
CA ALA A 83 -2.66 8.79 8.10
C ALA A 83 -3.38 7.55 7.56
N LEU A 84 -2.96 7.06 6.40
CA LEU A 84 -3.53 5.86 5.82
C LEU A 84 -3.27 4.65 6.73
N ALA A 85 -2.07 4.54 7.26
CA ALA A 85 -1.71 3.42 8.13
C ALA A 85 -2.55 3.38 9.39
N LYS A 86 -3.01 4.52 9.87
CA LYS A 86 -3.80 4.63 11.10
C LYS A 86 -5.30 4.60 10.86
N PHE A 87 -5.73 4.61 9.61
CA PHE A 87 -7.16 4.59 9.27
C PHE A 87 -7.78 3.32 9.85
N PRO A 88 -8.87 3.42 10.63
CA PRO A 88 -9.43 2.24 11.31
C PRO A 88 -9.77 1.09 10.37
N GLN A 89 -10.34 1.36 9.22
CA GLN A 89 -10.67 0.32 8.26
C GLN A 89 -9.42 -0.37 7.72
N HIS A 90 -8.31 0.37 7.59
CA HIS A 90 -7.05 -0.20 7.17
C HIS A 90 -6.50 -1.15 8.25
N LEU A 91 -6.65 -0.77 9.52
CA LEU A 91 -6.22 -1.62 10.62
C LEU A 91 -7.03 -2.92 10.66
N ILE A 92 -8.35 -2.83 10.41
CA ILE A 92 -9.19 -4.01 10.35
C ILE A 92 -8.73 -4.92 9.21
N ALA A 93 -8.49 -4.33 8.03
CA ALA A 93 -8.02 -5.09 6.88
C ALA A 93 -6.70 -5.80 7.16
N LYS A 94 -5.79 -5.13 7.88
CA LYS A 94 -4.51 -5.74 8.24
C LYS A 94 -4.68 -6.96 9.14
N GLN A 95 -5.69 -6.96 9.99
CA GLN A 95 -5.96 -8.11 10.85
C GLN A 95 -6.49 -9.30 10.08
N GLU A 96 -7.11 -9.05 8.93
CA GLU A 96 -7.77 -10.08 8.15
C GLU A 96 -6.98 -10.49 6.90
N VAL A 97 -5.72 -10.04 6.76
CA VAL A 97 -4.96 -10.28 5.52
C VAL A 97 -4.83 -11.75 5.20
N LYS A 98 -4.73 -12.61 6.19
CA LYS A 98 -4.55 -14.05 5.94
C LYS A 98 -5.79 -14.70 5.37
N ARG A 99 -6.95 -14.08 5.55
CA ARG A 99 -8.19 -14.59 4.96
C ARG A 99 -8.22 -14.33 3.46
N TRP A 100 -7.64 -13.20 3.03
CA TRP A 100 -7.84 -12.70 1.67
C TRP A 100 -6.64 -12.84 0.76
N TYR A 101 -5.44 -13.02 1.31
CA TYR A 101 -4.23 -13.08 0.51
C TYR A 101 -3.43 -14.35 0.83
N LYS A 102 -2.93 -15.00 -0.22
CA LYS A 102 -2.07 -16.16 -0.04
C LYS A 102 -0.67 -15.72 0.41
N SER A 103 -0.22 -14.59 -0.12
CA SER A 103 1.05 -14.00 0.29
C SER A 103 0.99 -12.52 0.02
N TYR A 104 1.81 -11.74 0.72
CA TYR A 104 1.85 -10.30 0.46
C TYR A 104 3.13 -9.70 1.02
N GLN A 105 3.43 -8.50 0.51
CA GLN A 105 4.63 -7.77 0.86
C GLN A 105 4.33 -6.29 0.70
N ILE A 106 4.83 -5.48 1.62
CA ILE A 106 4.63 -4.03 1.60
C ILE A 106 5.98 -3.35 1.43
N LEU A 107 6.04 -2.43 0.48
CA LEU A 107 7.25 -1.65 0.19
C LEU A 107 6.89 -0.18 0.24
N ILE A 108 7.62 0.58 1.04
CA ILE A 108 7.47 2.03 1.11
C ILE A 108 8.77 2.64 0.66
N THR A 109 8.70 3.49 -0.36
CA THR A 109 9.89 3.99 -1.04
C THR A 109 9.78 5.49 -1.25
N GLU A 110 10.85 6.22 -1.00
CA GLU A 110 10.95 7.60 -1.44
C GLU A 110 11.41 7.62 -2.89
N VAL A 111 10.68 8.33 -3.73
CA VAL A 111 10.99 8.40 -5.15
C VAL A 111 11.49 9.81 -5.44
N THR A 112 12.72 9.89 -5.90
CA THR A 112 13.32 11.17 -6.25
C THR A 112 12.85 11.57 -7.64
N ALA A 113 12.43 12.82 -7.79
CA ALA A 113 12.09 13.33 -9.11
C ALA A 113 13.39 13.43 -9.93
N SER A 114 13.34 12.95 -11.14
CA SER A 114 14.51 13.00 -12.02
C SER A 114 14.41 14.14 -13.01
#